data_92224c171413896f21603f113dc5ff51
#
_entry.id   92224c171413896f21603f113dc5ff51
#
_cell.length_a   1.000
_cell.length_b   1.000
_cell.length_c   1.000
_cell.angle_alpha   90.00
_cell.angle_beta   90.00
_cell.angle_gamma   90.00
#
_symmetry.space_group_name_H-M   'P 1'
#
loop_
_entity.id
_entity.type
_entity.pdbx_description
1 polymer ?
#
loop_
_entity_poly.entity_id
_entity_poly.type
_entity_poly.pdbx_seq_one_letter_code
_entity_poly.pdbx_strand_id
1 'polypeptide(L)'
;EPIAGSFQAGNPFVFTNSALWTLIVLAAIWLFMFGGMKRELIPGRWQVAVEGLIGFVDDMVNVSIGPQGKKYLPWVFTAFIFLLFANLMGNMPFAIVPGGHPFTVTSQFTFTGVMSLITFAIVLGVGFYTHGLHFLSLFIPKDAPLAFKFIIAPIELISFLVRPFSLVLRPFIAMFAGHVLLDVFGNFVVQGLNSFSAPGILVSLLSMFFIIFVSVIELLVAAIQAYVFAILTSLYISEAVNLH
;
A
#
# COMPACT_ATOMS: atom_id res chain seq x y z
N GLU A 1 18.16 5.62 8.49
CA GLU A 1 19.17 6.32 9.29
C GLU A 1 18.57 6.66 10.66
N PRO A 2 19.29 6.50 11.78
CA PRO A 2 18.80 6.84 13.10
C PRO A 2 18.77 8.36 13.27
N ILE A 3 17.62 8.90 13.72
CA ILE A 3 17.46 10.35 13.95
C ILE A 3 18.03 10.74 15.33
N ALA A 4 18.02 9.84 16.29
CA ALA A 4 18.54 10.08 17.63
C ALA A 4 19.12 8.79 18.23
N GLY A 5 20.32 8.89 18.74
CA GLY A 5 21.02 7.81 19.43
C GLY A 5 22.09 7.14 18.55
N SER A 6 23.28 6.98 19.12
CA SER A 6 24.33 6.19 18.51
C SER A 6 23.86 4.76 18.25
N PHE A 7 24.10 4.28 17.06
CA PHE A 7 23.90 2.87 16.68
C PHE A 7 24.77 1.98 17.57
N GLN A 8 24.28 1.57 18.72
CA GLN A 8 24.87 0.46 19.46
C GLN A 8 24.23 -0.82 18.94
N ALA A 9 25.02 -1.64 18.30
CA ALA A 9 24.63 -2.98 17.88
C ALA A 9 24.12 -3.74 19.12
N GLY A 10 22.80 -3.89 19.23
CA GLY A 10 22.17 -4.57 20.37
C GLY A 10 20.93 -3.90 20.96
N ASN A 11 20.62 -2.65 20.65
CA ASN A 11 19.37 -2.03 21.11
C ASN A 11 18.24 -2.22 20.06
N PRO A 12 17.20 -3.02 20.34
CA PRO A 12 16.08 -3.24 19.43
C PRO A 12 15.17 -2.01 19.28
N PHE A 13 15.32 -0.97 20.10
CA PHE A 13 14.49 0.24 20.13
C PHE A 13 15.28 1.46 19.65
N VAL A 14 15.80 1.44 18.42
CA VAL A 14 16.35 2.65 17.81
C VAL A 14 15.23 3.38 17.06
N PHE A 15 15.00 4.64 17.42
CA PHE A 15 14.01 5.48 16.71
C PHE A 15 14.56 5.82 15.32
N THR A 16 14.00 5.16 14.32
CA THR A 16 14.43 5.31 12.92
C THR A 16 13.60 6.38 12.20
N ASN A 17 14.14 6.92 11.12
CA ASN A 17 13.42 7.86 10.25
C ASN A 17 12.07 7.27 9.76
N SER A 18 12.03 5.98 9.46
CA SER A 18 10.80 5.29 9.06
C SER A 18 9.74 5.25 10.17
N ALA A 19 10.14 5.10 11.43
CA ALA A 19 9.22 5.16 12.56
C ALA A 19 8.60 6.56 12.71
N LEU A 20 9.42 7.61 12.53
CA LEU A 20 8.94 8.99 12.54
C LEU A 20 7.90 9.22 11.44
N TRP A 21 8.22 8.84 10.19
CA TRP A 21 7.29 9.02 9.08
C TRP A 21 6.00 8.21 9.23
N THR A 22 6.09 7.01 9.80
CA THR A 22 4.89 6.22 10.13
C THR A 22 3.99 6.93 11.14
N LEU A 23 4.59 7.55 12.19
CA LEU A 23 3.82 8.35 13.17
C LEU A 23 3.19 9.59 12.52
N ILE A 24 3.91 10.26 11.62
CA ILE A 24 3.39 11.42 10.88
C ILE A 24 2.19 11.00 10.01
N VAL A 25 2.27 9.87 9.30
CA VAL A 25 1.17 9.32 8.51
C VAL A 25 -0.04 9.01 9.40
N LEU A 26 0.17 8.35 10.55
CA LEU A 26 -0.91 8.06 11.49
C LEU A 26 -1.55 9.33 12.05
N ALA A 27 -0.74 10.33 12.39
CA ALA A 27 -1.25 11.64 12.84
C ALA A 27 -2.05 12.34 11.74
N ALA A 28 -1.60 12.28 10.49
CA ALA A 28 -2.31 12.87 9.36
C ALA A 28 -3.65 12.17 9.11
N ILE A 29 -3.70 10.84 9.17
CA ILE A 29 -4.95 10.07 9.09
C ILE A 29 -5.90 10.44 10.23
N TRP A 30 -5.37 10.50 11.45
CA TRP A 30 -6.17 10.87 12.62
C TRP A 30 -6.77 12.28 12.48
N LEU A 31 -5.97 13.26 12.09
CA LEU A 31 -6.43 14.64 11.85
C LEU A 31 -7.48 14.69 10.72
N PHE A 32 -7.24 13.96 9.64
CA PHE A 32 -8.16 13.88 8.52
C PHE A 32 -9.51 13.29 8.95
N MET A 33 -9.50 12.16 9.63
CA MET A 33 -10.71 11.48 10.09
C MET A 33 -11.43 12.31 11.16
N PHE A 34 -10.71 12.85 12.16
CA PHE A 34 -11.29 13.64 13.24
C PHE A 34 -11.95 14.93 12.73
N GLY A 35 -11.35 15.60 11.73
CA GLY A 35 -11.92 16.78 11.09
C GLY A 35 -13.22 16.50 10.33
N GLY A 36 -13.38 15.27 9.79
CA GLY A 36 -14.54 14.86 9.00
C GLY A 36 -15.64 14.13 9.78
N MET A 37 -15.37 13.66 11.01
CA MET A 37 -16.34 12.92 11.84
C MET A 37 -17.36 13.82 12.55
N LYS A 38 -17.74 14.92 11.93
CA LYS A 38 -18.82 15.78 12.44
C LYS A 38 -20.16 15.21 12.00
N ARG A 39 -21.11 15.09 12.95
CA ARG A 39 -22.49 14.63 12.68
C ARG A 39 -23.39 15.83 12.38
N GLU A 40 -23.05 16.61 11.36
CA GLU A 40 -23.87 17.74 10.93
C GLU A 40 -24.85 17.26 9.84
N LEU A 41 -26.13 17.71 9.92
CA LEU A 41 -27.17 17.37 8.93
C LEU A 41 -26.85 17.94 7.53
N ILE A 42 -26.13 19.06 7.49
CA ILE A 42 -25.60 19.62 6.23
C ILE A 42 -24.08 19.37 6.25
N PRO A 43 -23.59 18.36 5.51
CA PRO A 43 -22.19 17.98 5.58
C PRO A 43 -21.28 19.08 5.01
N GLY A 44 -20.28 19.49 5.77
CA GLY A 44 -19.21 20.36 5.30
C GLY A 44 -18.32 19.61 4.27
N ARG A 45 -17.54 20.36 3.48
CA ARG A 45 -16.65 19.80 2.43
C ARG A 45 -15.73 18.69 2.96
N TRP A 46 -15.27 18.80 4.18
CA TRP A 46 -14.38 17.84 4.83
C TRP A 46 -15.11 16.54 5.21
N GLN A 47 -16.31 16.68 5.73
CA GLN A 47 -17.19 15.54 6.07
C GLN A 47 -17.55 14.76 4.79
N VAL A 48 -17.91 15.46 3.70
CA VAL A 48 -18.20 14.82 2.40
C VAL A 48 -17.00 14.03 1.88
N ALA A 49 -15.77 14.54 2.04
CA ALA A 49 -14.57 13.82 1.62
C ALA A 49 -14.35 12.52 2.42
N VAL A 50 -14.53 12.56 3.75
CA VAL A 50 -14.39 11.37 4.61
C VAL A 50 -15.50 10.37 4.34
N GLU A 51 -16.74 10.80 4.28
CA GLU A 51 -17.89 9.95 3.97
C GLU A 51 -17.79 9.33 2.57
N GLY A 52 -17.30 10.11 1.59
CA GLY A 52 -17.07 9.64 0.22
C GLY A 52 -16.01 8.54 0.17
N LEU A 53 -14.91 8.66 0.93
CA LEU A 53 -13.90 7.60 1.01
C LEU A 53 -14.42 6.33 1.70
N ILE A 54 -15.22 6.50 2.76
CA ILE A 54 -15.83 5.35 3.46
C ILE A 54 -16.84 4.66 2.53
N GLY A 55 -17.71 5.43 1.86
CA GLY A 55 -18.68 4.91 0.90
C GLY A 55 -18.02 4.18 -0.26
N PHE A 56 -16.94 4.74 -0.82
CA PHE A 56 -16.17 4.11 -1.89
C PHE A 56 -15.62 2.72 -1.48
N VAL A 57 -15.07 2.61 -0.27
CA VAL A 57 -14.57 1.31 0.22
C VAL A 57 -15.70 0.37 0.58
N ASP A 58 -16.82 0.88 1.13
CA ASP A 58 -18.01 0.07 1.43
C ASP A 58 -18.60 -0.53 0.15
N ASP A 59 -18.75 0.26 -0.91
CA ASP A 59 -19.22 -0.22 -2.21
C ASP A 59 -18.28 -1.30 -2.78
N MET A 60 -16.96 -1.08 -2.70
CA MET A 60 -15.96 -2.04 -3.15
C MET A 60 -16.06 -3.36 -2.38
N VAL A 61 -16.22 -3.32 -1.06
CA VAL A 61 -16.35 -4.50 -0.20
C VAL A 61 -17.70 -5.22 -0.47
N ASN A 62 -18.78 -4.46 -0.65
CA ASN A 62 -20.10 -5.02 -0.95
C ASN A 62 -20.13 -5.72 -2.33
N VAL A 63 -19.45 -5.16 -3.33
CA VAL A 63 -19.33 -5.78 -4.67
C VAL A 63 -18.47 -7.04 -4.62
N SER A 64 -17.39 -7.05 -3.82
CA SER A 64 -16.43 -8.16 -3.78
C SER A 64 -16.88 -9.32 -2.88
N ILE A 65 -17.41 -9.03 -1.69
CA ILE A 65 -17.73 -10.04 -0.66
C ILE A 65 -19.25 -10.26 -0.55
N GLY A 66 -20.05 -9.25 -0.88
CA GLY A 66 -21.49 -9.24 -0.68
C GLY A 66 -21.91 -8.70 0.71
N PRO A 67 -23.19 -8.93 1.13
CA PRO A 67 -23.75 -8.34 2.37
C PRO A 67 -23.00 -8.70 3.66
N GLN A 68 -22.27 -9.83 3.65
CA GLN A 68 -21.46 -10.28 4.79
C GLN A 68 -20.15 -9.49 4.91
N GLY A 69 -19.77 -8.72 3.88
CA GLY A 69 -18.54 -7.95 3.80
C GLY A 69 -18.41 -6.83 4.84
N LYS A 70 -19.54 -6.33 5.38
CA LYS A 70 -19.55 -5.25 6.38
C LYS A 70 -18.72 -5.55 7.63
N LYS A 71 -18.54 -6.82 7.98
CA LYS A 71 -17.68 -7.24 9.11
C LYS A 71 -16.21 -6.95 8.85
N TYR A 72 -15.78 -6.99 7.59
CA TYR A 72 -14.39 -6.84 7.17
C TYR A 72 -14.07 -5.42 6.69
N LEU A 73 -15.11 -4.59 6.51
CA LEU A 73 -14.99 -3.19 6.12
C LEU A 73 -13.96 -2.40 6.97
N PRO A 74 -13.94 -2.50 8.32
CA PRO A 74 -12.98 -1.74 9.12
C PRO A 74 -11.53 -2.08 8.78
N TRP A 75 -11.22 -3.35 8.50
CA TRP A 75 -9.87 -3.76 8.13
C TRP A 75 -9.49 -3.26 6.74
N VAL A 76 -10.35 -3.49 5.74
CA VAL A 76 -10.10 -3.07 4.36
C VAL A 76 -9.97 -1.56 4.27
N PHE A 77 -10.82 -0.81 4.98
CA PHE A 77 -10.75 0.65 5.04
C PHE A 77 -9.45 1.12 5.72
N THR A 78 -9.06 0.50 6.82
CA THR A 78 -7.81 0.86 7.52
C THR A 78 -6.59 0.62 6.63
N ALA A 79 -6.53 -0.52 5.93
CA ALA A 79 -5.45 -0.81 5.00
C ALA A 79 -5.44 0.18 3.81
N PHE A 80 -6.61 0.49 3.25
CA PHE A 80 -6.76 1.45 2.16
C PHE A 80 -6.28 2.85 2.55
N ILE A 81 -6.84 3.40 3.64
CA ILE A 81 -6.54 4.78 4.07
C ILE A 81 -5.08 4.92 4.48
N PHE A 82 -4.54 3.90 5.16
CA PHE A 82 -3.14 3.91 5.57
C PHE A 82 -2.20 3.89 4.37
N LEU A 83 -2.39 2.99 3.40
CA LEU A 83 -1.57 2.93 2.20
C LEU A 83 -1.72 4.19 1.34
N LEU A 84 -2.94 4.72 1.23
CA LEU A 84 -3.18 5.96 0.50
C LEU A 84 -2.38 7.12 1.09
N PHE A 85 -2.48 7.34 2.40
CA PHE A 85 -1.77 8.43 3.06
C PHE A 85 -0.26 8.20 3.09
N ALA A 86 0.19 6.97 3.34
CA ALA A 86 1.62 6.64 3.33
C ALA A 86 2.27 6.90 1.97
N ASN A 87 1.59 6.53 0.88
CA ASN A 87 2.06 6.75 -0.48
C ASN A 87 1.99 8.24 -0.86
N LEU A 88 0.88 8.93 -0.57
CA LEU A 88 0.72 10.35 -0.87
C LEU A 88 1.74 11.20 -0.12
N MET A 89 1.94 10.95 1.17
CA MET A 89 2.89 11.72 1.99
C MET A 89 4.34 11.45 1.59
N GLY A 90 4.66 10.22 1.16
CA GLY A 90 5.99 9.89 0.67
C GLY A 90 6.37 10.58 -0.64
N ASN A 91 5.37 10.88 -1.48
CA ASN A 91 5.57 11.56 -2.77
C ASN A 91 5.47 13.09 -2.68
N MET A 92 5.07 13.63 -1.53
CA MET A 92 5.08 15.07 -1.37
C MET A 92 6.51 15.58 -1.18
N PRO A 93 6.94 16.64 -1.89
CA PRO A 93 8.27 17.23 -1.73
C PRO A 93 8.36 17.97 -0.40
N PHE A 94 8.37 17.25 0.73
CA PHE A 94 8.61 17.81 2.05
C PHE A 94 10.09 18.14 2.27
N ALA A 95 10.67 18.93 1.37
CA ALA A 95 11.94 19.62 1.61
C ALA A 95 11.84 20.65 2.77
N ILE A 96 10.70 20.69 3.47
CA ILE A 96 10.36 21.67 4.50
C ILE A 96 10.97 21.29 5.86
N VAL A 97 11.32 20.00 6.07
CA VAL A 97 11.99 19.60 7.33
C VAL A 97 13.51 19.65 7.12
N PRO A 98 14.24 20.60 7.75
CA PRO A 98 15.69 20.66 7.63
C PRO A 98 16.32 19.33 8.08
N GLY A 99 17.02 18.65 7.16
CA GLY A 99 17.66 17.34 7.41
C GLY A 99 16.75 16.12 7.25
N GLY A 100 15.48 16.29 6.91
CA GLY A 100 14.56 15.18 6.61
C GLY A 100 14.60 14.86 5.11
N HIS A 101 15.12 13.69 4.75
CA HIS A 101 14.92 13.16 3.40
C HIS A 101 13.46 12.66 3.31
N PRO A 102 12.69 13.05 2.27
CA PRO A 102 11.35 12.49 2.05
C PRO A 102 11.48 10.97 1.94
N PHE A 103 10.71 10.27 2.78
CA PHE A 103 10.84 8.83 2.88
C PHE A 103 9.45 8.19 2.78
N THR A 104 9.24 7.44 1.72
CA THR A 104 7.98 6.70 1.55
C THR A 104 8.00 5.45 2.42
N VAL A 105 7.14 5.38 3.42
CA VAL A 105 7.05 4.24 4.34
C VAL A 105 6.81 2.92 3.58
N THR A 106 6.04 2.96 2.51
CA THR A 106 5.71 1.80 1.66
C THR A 106 6.83 1.36 0.72
N SER A 107 7.88 2.18 0.53
CA SER A 107 9.11 1.76 -0.18
C SER A 107 9.96 0.78 0.65
N GLN A 108 9.62 0.57 1.92
CA GLN A 108 10.27 -0.45 2.74
C GLN A 108 9.57 -1.80 2.60
N PHE A 109 10.31 -2.79 2.13
CA PHE A 109 9.85 -4.18 2.03
C PHE A 109 9.33 -4.73 3.36
N THR A 110 9.98 -4.38 4.48
CA THR A 110 9.57 -4.81 5.82
C THR A 110 8.18 -4.33 6.18
N PHE A 111 7.85 -3.06 5.89
CA PHE A 111 6.55 -2.48 6.23
C PHE A 111 5.43 -3.08 5.39
N THR A 112 5.59 -3.11 4.07
CA THR A 112 4.62 -3.72 3.15
C THR A 112 4.49 -5.22 3.40
N GLY A 113 5.58 -5.88 3.80
CA GLY A 113 5.60 -7.28 4.22
C GLY A 113 4.74 -7.55 5.45
N VAL A 114 4.89 -6.75 6.50
CA VAL A 114 4.07 -6.88 7.72
C VAL A 114 2.58 -6.66 7.42
N MET A 115 2.23 -5.64 6.66
CA MET A 115 0.83 -5.37 6.27
C MET A 115 0.22 -6.53 5.47
N SER A 116 0.98 -7.08 4.53
CA SER A 116 0.52 -8.22 3.75
C SER A 116 0.41 -9.51 4.58
N LEU A 117 1.36 -9.75 5.50
CA LEU A 117 1.29 -10.90 6.41
C LEU A 117 0.08 -10.81 7.35
N ILE A 118 -0.22 -9.62 7.89
CA ILE A 118 -1.43 -9.42 8.70
C ILE A 118 -2.68 -9.69 7.88
N THR A 119 -2.75 -9.15 6.65
CA THR A 119 -3.87 -9.41 5.73
C THR A 119 -4.02 -10.91 5.45
N PHE A 120 -2.93 -11.60 5.17
CA PHE A 120 -2.93 -13.03 4.93
C PHE A 120 -3.35 -13.83 6.17
N ALA A 121 -2.88 -13.44 7.36
CA ALA A 121 -3.31 -14.05 8.62
C ALA A 121 -4.81 -13.87 8.88
N ILE A 122 -5.38 -12.70 8.52
CA ILE A 122 -6.82 -12.45 8.60
C ILE A 122 -7.58 -13.33 7.61
N VAL A 123 -7.13 -13.45 6.36
CA VAL A 123 -7.74 -14.32 5.34
C VAL A 123 -7.75 -15.78 5.80
N LEU A 124 -6.63 -16.28 6.32
CA LEU A 124 -6.54 -17.62 6.90
C LEU A 124 -7.47 -17.77 8.11
N GLY A 125 -7.43 -16.81 9.03
CA GLY A 125 -8.28 -16.81 10.24
C GLY A 125 -9.76 -16.85 9.89
N VAL A 126 -10.19 -16.04 8.92
CA VAL A 126 -11.59 -16.04 8.42
C VAL A 126 -11.94 -17.38 7.77
N GLY A 127 -11.07 -17.91 6.92
CA GLY A 127 -11.28 -19.20 6.26
C GLY A 127 -11.43 -20.35 7.25
N PHE A 128 -10.55 -20.45 8.23
CA PHE A 128 -10.64 -21.47 9.28
C PHE A 128 -11.82 -21.25 10.25
N TYR A 129 -12.14 -20.01 10.57
CA TYR A 129 -13.28 -19.70 11.45
C TYR A 129 -14.62 -20.04 10.80
N THR A 130 -14.75 -19.77 9.49
CA THR A 130 -16.01 -19.97 8.76
C THR A 130 -16.22 -21.44 8.38
N HIS A 131 -15.18 -22.14 7.96
CA HIS A 131 -15.28 -23.46 7.36
C HIS A 131 -14.50 -24.56 8.13
N GLY A 132 -13.75 -24.20 9.15
CA GLY A 132 -12.92 -25.15 9.91
C GLY A 132 -11.93 -25.87 9.01
N LEU A 133 -11.78 -27.20 9.20
CA LEU A 133 -10.91 -28.04 8.36
C LEU A 133 -11.39 -28.19 6.91
N HIS A 134 -12.66 -27.87 6.65
CA HIS A 134 -13.19 -27.88 5.28
C HIS A 134 -12.58 -26.78 4.39
N PHE A 135 -11.96 -25.75 4.99
CA PHE A 135 -11.19 -24.75 4.26
C PHE A 135 -10.08 -25.36 3.40
N LEU A 136 -9.52 -26.50 3.81
CA LEU A 136 -8.51 -27.21 3.01
C LEU A 136 -9.08 -27.80 1.70
N SER A 137 -10.40 -27.93 1.58
CA SER A 137 -11.02 -28.34 0.33
C SER A 137 -10.93 -27.30 -0.79
N LEU A 138 -10.59 -26.04 -0.44
CA LEU A 138 -10.26 -25.00 -1.41
C LEU A 138 -9.12 -25.42 -2.35
N PHE A 139 -8.15 -26.21 -1.83
CA PHE A 139 -7.01 -26.70 -2.59
C PHE A 139 -7.32 -27.96 -3.41
N ILE A 140 -8.50 -28.59 -3.21
CA ILE A 140 -8.87 -29.86 -3.84
C ILE A 140 -10.24 -29.70 -4.49
N PRO A 141 -10.32 -29.39 -5.80
CA PRO A 141 -11.60 -29.26 -6.50
C PRO A 141 -12.37 -30.56 -6.43
N LYS A 142 -13.68 -30.48 -6.07
CA LYS A 142 -14.55 -31.65 -5.86
C LYS A 142 -14.80 -32.42 -7.16
N ASP A 143 -14.87 -31.71 -8.27
CA ASP A 143 -15.29 -32.26 -9.58
C ASP A 143 -14.15 -32.81 -10.45
N ALA A 144 -12.90 -32.77 -9.98
CA ALA A 144 -11.76 -33.25 -10.74
C ALA A 144 -11.55 -34.78 -10.56
N PRO A 145 -11.22 -35.54 -11.62
CA PRO A 145 -10.78 -36.94 -11.53
C PRO A 145 -9.56 -37.08 -10.61
N LEU A 146 -9.43 -38.20 -9.90
CA LEU A 146 -8.40 -38.45 -8.88
C LEU A 146 -6.96 -38.17 -9.39
N ALA A 147 -6.66 -38.51 -10.65
CA ALA A 147 -5.36 -38.27 -11.24
C ALA A 147 -5.02 -36.78 -11.38
N PHE A 148 -6.00 -35.95 -11.68
CA PHE A 148 -5.81 -34.49 -11.81
C PHE A 148 -5.74 -33.77 -10.44
N LYS A 149 -6.38 -34.31 -9.40
CA LYS A 149 -6.30 -33.73 -8.04
C LYS A 149 -4.86 -33.66 -7.53
N PHE A 150 -4.04 -34.65 -7.83
CA PHE A 150 -2.62 -34.69 -7.44
C PHE A 150 -1.78 -33.57 -8.08
N ILE A 151 -2.19 -33.08 -9.25
CA ILE A 151 -1.49 -32.00 -9.96
C ILE A 151 -2.09 -30.65 -9.59
N ILE A 152 -3.41 -30.55 -9.46
CA ILE A 152 -4.11 -29.28 -9.18
C ILE A 152 -3.88 -28.82 -7.74
N ALA A 153 -3.90 -29.70 -6.76
CA ALA A 153 -3.75 -29.33 -5.36
C ALA A 153 -2.43 -28.61 -5.03
N PRO A 154 -1.25 -29.05 -5.50
CA PRO A 154 -0.01 -28.30 -5.31
C PRO A 154 -0.02 -26.94 -6.02
N ILE A 155 -0.59 -26.88 -7.23
CA ILE A 155 -0.67 -25.61 -8.00
C ILE A 155 -1.55 -24.60 -7.25
N GLU A 156 -2.72 -25.02 -6.77
CA GLU A 156 -3.62 -24.16 -6.01
C GLU A 156 -2.99 -23.69 -4.68
N LEU A 157 -2.29 -24.60 -3.99
CA LEU A 157 -1.55 -24.25 -2.78
C LEU A 157 -0.45 -23.20 -3.06
N ILE A 158 0.32 -23.39 -4.13
CA ILE A 158 1.35 -22.42 -4.53
C ILE A 158 0.71 -21.10 -4.90
N SER A 159 -0.36 -21.10 -5.70
CA SER A 159 -1.12 -19.90 -6.08
C SER A 159 -1.59 -19.14 -4.84
N PHE A 160 -2.12 -19.84 -3.84
CA PHE A 160 -2.57 -19.24 -2.59
C PHE A 160 -1.41 -18.62 -1.80
N LEU A 161 -0.24 -19.29 -1.73
CA LEU A 161 0.95 -18.77 -1.05
C LEU A 161 1.60 -17.58 -1.78
N VAL A 162 1.47 -17.51 -3.10
CA VAL A 162 2.00 -16.39 -3.91
C VAL A 162 1.18 -15.11 -3.71
N ARG A 163 -0.08 -15.20 -3.27
CA ARG A 163 -0.97 -14.03 -3.06
C ARG A 163 -0.38 -12.99 -2.10
N PRO A 164 0.01 -13.33 -0.86
CA PRO A 164 0.61 -12.37 0.06
C PRO A 164 1.94 -11.81 -0.49
N PHE A 165 2.72 -12.63 -1.18
CA PHE A 165 3.97 -12.21 -1.79
C PHE A 165 3.75 -11.16 -2.87
N SER A 166 2.74 -11.37 -3.72
CA SER A 166 2.32 -10.39 -4.74
C SER A 166 1.82 -9.08 -4.12
N LEU A 167 1.09 -9.14 -2.99
CA LEU A 167 0.64 -7.97 -2.25
C LEU A 167 1.79 -7.15 -1.67
N VAL A 168 2.89 -7.81 -1.25
CA VAL A 168 4.11 -7.13 -0.76
C VAL A 168 4.85 -6.46 -1.90
N LEU A 169 5.14 -7.23 -2.96
CA LEU A 169 6.01 -6.78 -4.04
C LEU A 169 5.42 -5.62 -4.83
N ARG A 170 4.12 -5.62 -5.05
CA ARG A 170 3.45 -4.64 -5.90
C ARG A 170 3.64 -3.20 -5.42
N PRO A 171 3.26 -2.80 -4.18
CA PRO A 171 3.49 -1.45 -3.70
C PRO A 171 4.97 -1.14 -3.51
N PHE A 172 5.76 -2.10 -3.05
CA PHE A 172 7.20 -1.94 -2.89
C PHE A 172 7.90 -1.58 -4.20
N ILE A 173 7.71 -2.38 -5.25
CA ILE A 173 8.37 -2.16 -6.55
C ILE A 173 7.90 -0.85 -7.18
N ALA A 174 6.59 -0.55 -7.12
CA ALA A 174 6.04 0.66 -7.72
C ALA A 174 6.66 1.92 -7.11
N MET A 175 6.73 2.01 -5.78
CA MET A 175 7.31 3.18 -5.09
C MET A 175 8.83 3.24 -5.23
N PHE A 176 9.50 2.10 -5.11
CA PHE A 176 10.96 2.04 -5.26
C PHE A 176 11.41 2.47 -6.66
N ALA A 177 10.74 1.97 -7.72
CA ALA A 177 11.07 2.32 -9.09
C ALA A 177 10.85 3.82 -9.38
N GLY A 178 9.78 4.41 -8.86
CA GLY A 178 9.50 5.83 -8.98
C GLY A 178 10.61 6.69 -8.38
N HIS A 179 10.98 6.43 -7.13
CA HIS A 179 12.06 7.18 -6.47
C HIS A 179 13.42 7.05 -7.19
N VAL A 180 13.78 5.82 -7.62
CA VAL A 180 15.03 5.63 -8.40
C VAL A 180 15.00 6.45 -9.69
N LEU A 181 13.86 6.51 -10.38
CA LEU A 181 13.72 7.27 -11.61
C LEU A 181 13.86 8.79 -11.36
N LEU A 182 13.26 9.31 -10.31
CA LEU A 182 13.39 10.71 -9.91
C LEU A 182 14.83 11.06 -9.53
N ASP A 183 15.53 10.18 -8.81
CA ASP A 183 16.94 10.37 -8.46
C ASP A 183 17.85 10.40 -9.69
N VAL A 184 17.61 9.53 -10.67
CA VAL A 184 18.39 9.51 -11.93
C VAL A 184 18.20 10.81 -12.71
N PHE A 185 16.97 11.26 -12.89
CA PHE A 185 16.72 12.54 -13.57
C PHE A 185 17.23 13.74 -12.78
N GLY A 186 17.14 13.70 -11.44
CA GLY A 186 17.72 14.71 -10.55
C GLY A 186 19.23 14.85 -10.75
N ASN A 187 19.92 13.72 -10.84
CA ASN A 187 21.36 13.70 -11.13
C ASN A 187 21.70 14.29 -12.52
N PHE A 188 20.89 14.03 -13.54
CA PHE A 188 21.06 14.63 -14.86
C PHE A 188 20.88 16.15 -14.85
N VAL A 189 19.91 16.66 -14.05
CA VAL A 189 19.76 18.12 -13.86
C VAL A 189 21.02 18.72 -13.25
N VAL A 190 21.52 18.14 -12.17
CA VAL A 190 22.72 18.66 -11.47
C VAL A 190 23.95 18.59 -12.36
N GLN A 191 24.18 17.48 -13.05
CA GLN A 191 25.33 17.32 -13.95
C GLN A 191 25.29 18.28 -15.16
N GLY A 192 24.11 18.43 -15.75
CA GLY A 192 23.92 19.30 -16.88
C GLY A 192 24.11 20.79 -16.53
N LEU A 193 23.61 21.23 -15.36
CA LEU A 193 23.82 22.58 -14.87
C LEU A 193 25.30 22.86 -14.54
N ASN A 194 26.01 21.90 -13.94
CA ASN A 194 27.40 22.03 -13.58
C ASN A 194 28.33 22.07 -14.80
N SER A 195 27.92 21.54 -15.94
CA SER A 195 28.75 21.56 -17.17
C SER A 195 28.81 22.92 -17.85
N PHE A 196 27.92 23.87 -17.56
CA PHE A 196 27.78 25.18 -18.17
C PHE A 196 27.87 25.19 -19.71
N SER A 197 27.53 24.07 -20.36
CA SER A 197 27.55 23.90 -21.81
C SER A 197 26.12 23.92 -22.38
N ALA A 198 25.97 24.39 -23.64
CA ALA A 198 24.66 24.42 -24.29
C ALA A 198 23.95 23.04 -24.31
N PRO A 199 24.65 21.92 -24.63
CA PRO A 199 24.03 20.59 -24.51
C PRO A 199 23.70 20.19 -23.06
N GLY A 200 24.49 20.60 -22.06
CA GLY A 200 24.22 20.33 -20.65
C GLY A 200 22.95 21.02 -20.16
N ILE A 201 22.76 22.28 -20.55
CA ILE A 201 21.52 23.01 -20.21
C ILE A 201 20.29 22.35 -20.85
N LEU A 202 20.40 21.89 -22.10
CA LEU A 202 19.32 21.19 -22.79
C LEU A 202 18.93 19.89 -22.06
N VAL A 203 19.94 19.10 -21.65
CA VAL A 203 19.71 17.86 -20.87
C VAL A 203 19.05 18.17 -19.54
N SER A 204 19.46 19.23 -18.83
CA SER A 204 18.85 19.64 -17.57
C SER A 204 17.39 20.05 -17.73
N LEU A 205 17.06 20.84 -18.75
CA LEU A 205 15.69 21.27 -19.02
C LEU A 205 14.79 20.07 -19.36
N LEU A 206 15.29 19.14 -20.19
CA LEU A 206 14.56 17.94 -20.55
C LEU A 206 14.34 17.04 -19.33
N SER A 207 15.36 16.85 -18.50
CA SER A 207 15.28 16.08 -17.26
C SER A 207 14.29 16.70 -16.27
N MET A 208 14.28 18.03 -16.15
CA MET A 208 13.32 18.74 -15.30
C MET A 208 11.87 18.52 -15.75
N PHE A 209 11.63 18.53 -17.07
CA PHE A 209 10.31 18.17 -17.62
C PHE A 209 9.91 16.74 -17.25
N PHE A 210 10.84 15.76 -17.38
CA PHE A 210 10.57 14.38 -17.00
C PHE A 210 10.34 14.20 -15.50
N ILE A 211 11.04 14.93 -14.63
CA ILE A 211 10.78 14.89 -13.17
C ILE A 211 9.34 15.30 -12.88
N ILE A 212 8.86 16.40 -13.44
CA ILE A 212 7.47 16.85 -13.23
C ILE A 212 6.48 15.80 -13.75
N PHE A 213 6.72 15.27 -14.95
CA PHE A 213 5.85 14.26 -15.56
C PHE A 213 5.79 12.96 -14.73
N VAL A 214 6.95 12.46 -14.29
CA VAL A 214 7.06 11.26 -13.45
C VAL A 214 6.42 11.49 -12.08
N SER A 215 6.61 12.65 -11.46
CA SER A 215 5.98 12.98 -10.16
C SER A 215 4.46 12.95 -10.23
N VAL A 216 3.86 13.42 -11.32
CA VAL A 216 2.40 13.34 -11.52
C VAL A 216 1.93 11.88 -11.66
N ILE A 217 2.68 11.08 -12.46
CA ILE A 217 2.38 9.65 -12.61
C ILE A 217 2.52 8.93 -11.26
N GLU A 218 3.58 9.23 -10.50
CA GLU A 218 3.84 8.60 -9.21
C GLU A 218 2.71 8.89 -8.20
N LEU A 219 2.18 10.10 -8.19
CA LEU A 219 1.01 10.46 -7.39
C LEU A 219 -0.23 9.64 -7.76
N LEU A 220 -0.47 9.45 -9.06
CA LEU A 220 -1.56 8.64 -9.57
C LEU A 220 -1.37 7.16 -9.21
N VAL A 221 -0.16 6.64 -9.39
CA VAL A 221 0.21 5.26 -9.02
C VAL A 221 0.05 5.04 -7.52
N ALA A 222 0.39 6.03 -6.68
CA ALA A 222 0.20 6.00 -5.24
C ALA A 222 -1.28 5.71 -4.85
N ALA A 223 -2.21 6.43 -5.47
CA ALA A 223 -3.65 6.23 -5.25
C ALA A 223 -4.14 4.86 -5.78
N ILE A 224 -3.72 4.49 -6.99
CA ILE A 224 -4.07 3.19 -7.59
C ILE A 224 -3.54 2.04 -6.73
N GLN A 225 -2.35 2.12 -6.15
CA GLN A 225 -1.79 1.06 -5.33
C GLN A 225 -2.58 0.83 -4.03
N ALA A 226 -3.05 1.89 -3.37
CA ALA A 226 -3.94 1.75 -2.23
C ALA A 226 -5.25 1.05 -2.60
N TYR A 227 -5.84 1.43 -3.75
CA TYR A 227 -7.05 0.80 -4.28
C TYR A 227 -6.83 -0.69 -4.61
N VAL A 228 -5.74 -1.02 -5.33
CA VAL A 228 -5.45 -2.40 -5.72
C VAL A 228 -5.20 -3.29 -4.50
N PHE A 229 -4.52 -2.77 -3.47
CA PHE A 229 -4.32 -3.52 -2.23
C PHE A 229 -5.66 -3.82 -1.54
N ALA A 230 -6.55 -2.83 -1.43
CA ALA A 230 -7.84 -2.97 -0.80
C ALA A 230 -8.77 -3.94 -1.56
N ILE A 231 -8.83 -3.84 -2.89
CA ILE A 231 -9.69 -4.75 -3.69
C ILE A 231 -9.17 -6.18 -3.66
N LEU A 232 -7.85 -6.41 -3.73
CA LEU A 232 -7.28 -7.75 -3.63
C LEU A 232 -7.50 -8.34 -2.23
N THR A 233 -7.36 -7.53 -1.17
CA THR A 233 -7.70 -7.95 0.19
C THR A 233 -9.17 -8.40 0.28
N SER A 234 -10.09 -7.62 -0.29
CA SER A 234 -11.52 -7.93 -0.32
C SER A 234 -11.80 -9.23 -1.10
N LEU A 235 -11.15 -9.41 -2.25
CA LEU A 235 -11.29 -10.64 -3.05
C LEU A 235 -10.76 -11.87 -2.31
N TYR A 236 -9.63 -11.78 -1.62
CA TYR A 236 -9.08 -12.90 -0.85
C TYR A 236 -9.97 -13.26 0.35
N ILE A 237 -10.56 -12.26 1.01
CA ILE A 237 -11.56 -12.50 2.06
C ILE A 237 -12.83 -13.14 1.46
N SER A 238 -13.27 -12.68 0.30
CA SER A 238 -14.44 -13.25 -0.39
C SER A 238 -14.25 -14.73 -0.72
N GLU A 239 -13.09 -15.11 -1.23
CA GLU A 239 -12.76 -16.51 -1.52
C GLU A 239 -12.68 -17.36 -0.23
N ALA A 240 -12.21 -16.76 0.88
CA ALA A 240 -12.16 -17.44 2.17
C ALA A 240 -13.55 -17.60 2.82
N VAL A 241 -14.50 -16.71 2.52
CA VAL A 241 -15.89 -16.75 3.05
C VAL A 241 -16.79 -17.62 2.17
N ASN A 242 -16.64 -17.52 0.85
CA ASN A 242 -17.48 -18.20 -0.13
C ASN A 242 -16.67 -19.34 -0.79
N LEU A 243 -16.62 -20.50 -0.12
CA LEU A 243 -16.04 -21.71 -0.73
C LEU A 243 -16.99 -22.23 -1.81
N HIS A 244 -16.51 -22.32 -3.05
CA HIS A 244 -17.21 -22.96 -4.15
C HIS A 244 -17.20 -24.49 -4.06
#